data_3708ddc17775baecc33b352485ce95a9
#
_entry.id   3708ddc17775baecc33b352485ce95a9
#
_cell.length_a   1.000
_cell.length_b   1.000
_cell.length_c   1.000
_cell.angle_alpha   90.00
_cell.angle_beta   90.00
_cell.angle_gamma   90.00
#
_symmetry.space_group_name_H-M   'P 1'
#
loop_
_entity.id
_entity.type
_entity.pdbx_description
1 polymer ?
#
loop_
_entity_poly.entity_id
_entity_poly.type
_entity_poly.pdbx_seq_one_letter_code
_entity_poly.pdbx_strand_id
1 'polypeptide(L)'
;TRLEFDSAGTSAVLNVGAEDWPVPIPVINVDGKWYFDAAAGQEEVLRRRIGGNELNAIQVSLEYVDAQRAYSLERHDGSLVNQYAQRVISSPGKRDGLAWKAADGTVAGPLGELIAGYISEGYTDRAKPFHGYYFKILKGQGPDAPLGAMDFMVGGAMLGGFALVAAPAEYGVTGIKSFIVGWEGVVY
;
A
#
# COMPACT_ATOMS: atom_id res chain seq x y z
N THR A 1 -28.70 -8.05 11.69
CA THR A 1 -29.08 -6.86 10.91
C THR A 1 -29.81 -5.91 11.82
N ARG A 2 -29.39 -4.65 11.88
CA ARG A 2 -29.94 -3.61 12.75
C ARG A 2 -30.03 -2.28 11.97
N LEU A 3 -31.10 -1.51 12.23
CA LEU A 3 -31.20 -0.12 11.79
C LEU A 3 -30.84 0.81 12.94
N GLU A 4 -29.98 1.78 12.66
CA GLU A 4 -29.59 2.83 13.59
C GLU A 4 -30.05 4.17 13.04
N PHE A 5 -31.02 4.78 13.74
CA PHE A 5 -31.65 6.02 13.32
C PHE A 5 -30.87 7.23 13.84
N ASP A 6 -30.88 8.31 13.07
CA ASP A 6 -30.45 9.63 13.53
C ASP A 6 -31.37 10.16 14.65
N SER A 7 -30.94 11.22 15.33
CA SER A 7 -31.70 11.83 16.44
C SER A 7 -33.05 12.42 16.01
N ALA A 8 -33.19 12.76 14.72
CA ALA A 8 -34.43 13.31 14.14
C ALA A 8 -35.36 12.23 13.60
N GLY A 9 -34.92 10.97 13.47
CA GLY A 9 -35.68 9.88 12.88
C GLY A 9 -35.93 10.04 11.37
N THR A 10 -35.08 10.85 10.71
CA THR A 10 -35.20 11.16 9.28
C THR A 10 -34.22 10.37 8.41
N SER A 11 -33.20 9.81 9.00
CA SER A 11 -32.26 8.90 8.32
C SER A 11 -31.91 7.71 9.21
N ALA A 12 -31.42 6.64 8.57
CA ALA A 12 -30.94 5.46 9.26
C ALA A 12 -29.76 4.82 8.51
N VAL A 13 -28.86 4.20 9.26
CA VAL A 13 -27.80 3.34 8.76
C VAL A 13 -28.20 1.89 8.99
N LEU A 14 -28.09 1.07 7.95
CA LEU A 14 -28.32 -0.37 8.01
C LEU A 14 -27.01 -1.05 8.40
N ASN A 15 -26.98 -1.69 9.58
CA ASN A 15 -25.85 -2.50 10.04
C ASN A 15 -26.11 -3.97 9.75
N VAL A 16 -25.16 -4.70 9.16
CA VAL A 16 -25.30 -6.09 8.74
C VAL A 16 -24.15 -6.96 9.29
N GLY A 17 -24.43 -8.25 9.44
CA GLY A 17 -23.47 -9.23 9.94
C GLY A 17 -23.32 -9.25 11.45
N ALA A 18 -22.41 -10.10 11.94
CA ALA A 18 -22.13 -10.28 13.37
C ALA A 18 -21.35 -9.09 13.96
N GLU A 19 -20.61 -8.40 13.10
CA GLU A 19 -19.77 -7.24 13.46
C GLU A 19 -20.47 -5.89 13.28
N ASP A 20 -21.80 -5.91 13.08
CA ASP A 20 -22.61 -4.71 12.85
C ASP A 20 -22.02 -3.80 11.73
N TRP A 21 -21.58 -4.39 10.61
CA TRP A 21 -20.95 -3.64 9.53
C TRP A 21 -21.94 -2.64 8.91
N PRO A 22 -21.64 -1.33 8.92
CA PRO A 22 -22.53 -0.31 8.40
C PRO A 22 -22.53 -0.29 6.87
N VAL A 23 -23.69 -0.54 6.27
CA VAL A 23 -23.89 -0.42 4.82
C VAL A 23 -23.60 1.02 4.39
N PRO A 24 -22.81 1.24 3.32
CA PRO A 24 -22.37 2.59 2.94
C PRO A 24 -23.48 3.48 2.35
N ILE A 25 -24.65 2.92 2.10
CA ILE A 25 -25.78 3.67 1.54
C ILE A 25 -26.79 3.93 2.65
N PRO A 26 -26.92 5.15 3.17
CA PRO A 26 -27.91 5.47 4.19
C PRO A 26 -29.33 5.37 3.65
N VAL A 27 -30.28 5.18 4.54
CA VAL A 27 -31.71 5.17 4.23
C VAL A 27 -32.33 6.44 4.75
N ILE A 28 -33.07 7.17 3.93
CA ILE A 28 -33.69 8.45 4.27
C ILE A 28 -35.22 8.37 4.17
N ASN A 29 -35.89 9.10 5.05
CA ASN A 29 -37.35 9.25 5.02
C ASN A 29 -37.72 10.53 4.26
N VAL A 30 -38.49 10.36 3.18
CA VAL A 30 -39.03 11.48 2.42
C VAL A 30 -40.56 11.27 2.34
N ASP A 31 -41.34 12.19 2.91
CA ASP A 31 -42.79 12.16 2.95
C ASP A 31 -43.37 10.83 3.48
N GLY A 32 -42.75 10.28 4.55
CA GLY A 32 -43.19 9.03 5.19
C GLY A 32 -42.76 7.75 4.47
N LYS A 33 -41.97 7.84 3.41
CA LYS A 33 -41.43 6.69 2.67
C LYS A 33 -39.92 6.64 2.82
N TRP A 34 -39.37 5.43 2.95
CA TRP A 34 -37.94 5.18 3.11
C TRP A 34 -37.29 4.82 1.78
N TYR A 35 -36.15 5.44 1.48
CA TYR A 35 -35.38 5.25 0.27
C TYR A 35 -33.88 5.16 0.60
N PHE A 36 -33.13 4.40 -0.18
CA PHE A 36 -31.67 4.49 -0.16
C PHE A 36 -31.20 5.81 -0.78
N ASP A 37 -30.40 6.57 -0.06
CA ASP A 37 -29.76 7.78 -0.58
C ASP A 37 -28.53 7.38 -1.43
N ALA A 38 -28.76 7.21 -2.73
CA ALA A 38 -27.71 6.80 -3.67
C ALA A 38 -26.59 7.85 -3.79
N ALA A 39 -26.90 9.14 -3.65
CA ALA A 39 -25.90 10.21 -3.75
C ALA A 39 -24.95 10.19 -2.55
N ALA A 40 -25.49 10.17 -1.32
CA ALA A 40 -24.69 10.03 -0.11
C ALA A 40 -23.94 8.68 -0.08
N GLY A 41 -24.57 7.60 -0.57
CA GLY A 41 -23.94 6.29 -0.69
C GLY A 41 -22.75 6.28 -1.62
N GLN A 42 -22.82 6.94 -2.77
CA GLN A 42 -21.70 7.05 -3.70
C GLN A 42 -20.50 7.76 -3.06
N GLU A 43 -20.76 8.84 -2.32
CA GLU A 43 -19.72 9.59 -1.61
C GLU A 43 -19.05 8.75 -0.51
N GLU A 44 -19.86 8.02 0.25
CA GLU A 44 -19.35 7.15 1.32
C GLU A 44 -18.55 5.96 0.78
N VAL A 45 -18.99 5.31 -0.30
CA VAL A 45 -18.24 4.25 -0.98
C VAL A 45 -16.88 4.78 -1.46
N LEU A 46 -16.85 5.99 -2.01
CA LEU A 46 -15.59 6.63 -2.44
C LEU A 46 -14.66 6.90 -1.25
N ARG A 47 -15.19 7.46 -0.16
CA ARG A 47 -14.39 7.71 1.07
C ARG A 47 -13.81 6.42 1.63
N ARG A 48 -14.60 5.33 1.72
CA ARG A 48 -14.12 4.02 2.21
C ARG A 48 -13.06 3.43 1.30
N ARG A 49 -13.21 3.55 -0.01
CA ARG A 49 -12.18 3.12 -0.98
C ARG A 49 -10.88 3.86 -0.76
N ILE A 50 -10.91 5.20 -0.68
CA ILE A 50 -9.74 6.03 -0.43
C ILE A 50 -9.07 5.62 0.89
N GLY A 51 -9.83 5.56 1.99
CA GLY A 51 -9.30 5.19 3.29
C GLY A 51 -8.67 3.79 3.30
N GLY A 52 -9.31 2.80 2.70
CA GLY A 52 -8.77 1.44 2.58
C GLY A 52 -7.48 1.41 1.76
N ASN A 53 -7.42 2.11 0.64
CA ASN A 53 -6.22 2.21 -0.19
C ASN A 53 -5.06 2.91 0.55
N GLU A 54 -5.35 3.98 1.30
CA GLU A 54 -4.34 4.69 2.09
C GLU A 54 -3.78 3.81 3.22
N LEU A 55 -4.62 3.08 3.94
CA LEU A 55 -4.18 2.13 4.96
C LEU A 55 -3.32 1.01 4.36
N ASN A 56 -3.70 0.48 3.20
CA ASN A 56 -2.90 -0.51 2.48
C ASN A 56 -1.54 0.08 2.05
N ALA A 57 -1.50 1.33 1.58
CA ALA A 57 -0.24 1.98 1.19
C ALA A 57 0.70 2.17 2.38
N ILE A 58 0.17 2.50 3.56
CA ILE A 58 0.94 2.58 4.82
C ILE A 58 1.48 1.19 5.19
N GLN A 59 0.65 0.15 5.15
CA GLN A 59 1.05 -1.21 5.48
C GLN A 59 2.18 -1.72 4.56
N VAL A 60 2.03 -1.53 3.24
CA VAL A 60 3.07 -1.88 2.25
C VAL A 60 4.37 -1.12 2.52
N SER A 61 4.27 0.14 2.93
CA SER A 61 5.45 0.96 3.27
C SER A 61 6.21 0.40 4.48
N LEU A 62 5.50 -0.06 5.51
CA LEU A 62 6.11 -0.68 6.69
C LEU A 62 6.75 -2.04 6.35
N GLU A 63 6.03 -2.90 5.63
CA GLU A 63 6.55 -4.20 5.19
C GLU A 63 7.77 -4.06 4.26
N TYR A 64 7.83 -3.01 3.44
CA TYR A 64 9.00 -2.68 2.64
C TYR A 64 10.23 -2.40 3.52
N VAL A 65 10.09 -1.68 4.62
CA VAL A 65 11.19 -1.39 5.55
C VAL A 65 11.76 -2.69 6.15
N ASP A 66 10.89 -3.56 6.64
CA ASP A 66 11.31 -4.83 7.23
C ASP A 66 11.95 -5.75 6.18
N ALA A 67 11.41 -5.77 4.98
CA ALA A 67 11.97 -6.53 3.87
C ALA A 67 13.36 -6.02 3.46
N GLN A 68 13.60 -4.71 3.43
CA GLN A 68 14.91 -4.13 3.13
C GLN A 68 15.94 -4.49 4.20
N ARG A 69 15.53 -4.44 5.46
CA ARG A 69 16.40 -4.87 6.59
C ARG A 69 16.77 -6.34 6.46
N ALA A 70 15.80 -7.23 6.21
CA ALA A 70 16.04 -8.65 6.02
C ALA A 70 16.94 -8.93 4.81
N TYR A 71 16.68 -8.27 3.67
CA TYR A 71 17.49 -8.42 2.45
C TYR A 71 18.96 -8.04 2.67
N SER A 72 19.22 -6.97 3.42
CA SER A 72 20.57 -6.46 3.67
C SER A 72 21.43 -7.34 4.59
N LEU A 73 20.87 -8.36 5.22
CA LEU A 73 21.63 -9.29 6.09
C LEU A 73 22.49 -10.27 5.28
N GLU A 74 22.17 -10.48 4.00
CA GLU A 74 22.83 -11.45 3.13
C GLU A 74 23.39 -10.79 1.87
N ARG A 75 24.32 -11.47 1.20
CA ARG A 75 24.80 -11.08 -0.13
C ARG A 75 23.97 -11.79 -1.20
N HIS A 76 23.60 -11.05 -2.21
CA HIS A 76 22.80 -11.55 -3.32
C HIS A 76 23.56 -11.47 -4.65
N ASP A 77 23.32 -12.42 -5.55
CA ASP A 77 23.83 -12.46 -6.95
C ASP A 77 25.36 -12.23 -7.07
N GLY A 78 26.16 -12.77 -6.15
CA GLY A 78 27.62 -12.64 -6.17
C GLY A 78 28.15 -11.26 -5.77
N SER A 79 27.30 -10.40 -5.18
CA SER A 79 27.75 -9.13 -4.60
C SER A 79 28.86 -9.35 -3.56
N LEU A 80 29.87 -8.49 -3.58
CA LEU A 80 30.95 -8.51 -2.59
C LEU A 80 30.55 -7.87 -1.25
N VAL A 81 29.43 -7.15 -1.23
CA VAL A 81 28.93 -6.41 -0.06
C VAL A 81 27.47 -6.74 0.20
N ASN A 82 27.07 -6.64 1.45
CA ASN A 82 25.67 -6.57 1.82
C ASN A 82 25.10 -5.22 1.34
N GLN A 83 23.90 -5.20 0.77
CA GLN A 83 23.28 -3.99 0.23
C GLN A 83 21.76 -4.09 0.36
N TYR A 84 21.10 -2.96 0.23
CA TYR A 84 19.64 -2.90 0.12
C TYR A 84 19.19 -3.23 -1.31
N ALA A 85 17.98 -3.77 -1.44
CA ALA A 85 17.41 -4.10 -2.73
C ALA A 85 17.00 -2.84 -3.51
N GLN A 86 17.38 -2.77 -4.79
CA GLN A 86 17.03 -1.66 -5.67
C GLN A 86 15.71 -1.86 -6.40
N ARG A 87 15.04 -3.00 -6.20
CA ARG A 87 13.80 -3.41 -6.85
C ARG A 87 12.87 -4.09 -5.83
N VAL A 88 11.57 -3.99 -6.06
CA VAL A 88 10.59 -4.80 -5.33
C VAL A 88 10.63 -6.23 -5.86
N ILE A 89 10.48 -6.41 -7.18
CA ILE A 89 10.53 -7.73 -7.83
C ILE A 89 11.84 -7.84 -8.59
N SER A 90 12.56 -8.93 -8.36
CA SER A 90 13.85 -9.24 -8.99
C SER A 90 13.75 -9.38 -10.50
N SER A 91 14.86 -9.13 -11.17
CA SER A 91 15.06 -9.47 -12.57
C SER A 91 14.97 -11.00 -12.76
N PRO A 92 14.51 -11.49 -13.94
CA PRO A 92 14.44 -12.93 -14.20
C PRO A 92 15.78 -13.64 -13.92
N GLY A 93 15.74 -14.69 -13.09
CA GLY A 93 16.91 -15.50 -12.73
C GLY A 93 17.87 -14.84 -11.73
N LYS A 94 17.51 -13.67 -11.16
CA LYS A 94 18.31 -12.95 -10.16
C LYS A 94 17.57 -12.84 -8.83
N ARG A 95 18.32 -12.38 -7.80
CA ARG A 95 17.81 -12.00 -6.49
C ARG A 95 18.17 -10.53 -6.17
N ASP A 96 18.02 -9.63 -7.17
CA ASP A 96 18.34 -8.21 -7.10
C ASP A 96 17.15 -7.34 -6.63
N GLY A 97 16.13 -7.98 -6.07
CA GLY A 97 14.94 -7.36 -5.50
C GLY A 97 14.44 -8.09 -4.26
N LEU A 98 13.40 -7.57 -3.62
CA LEU A 98 12.81 -8.08 -2.38
C LEU A 98 11.96 -9.34 -2.56
N ALA A 99 11.57 -9.64 -3.78
CA ALA A 99 10.88 -10.88 -4.14
C ALA A 99 11.44 -11.44 -5.46
N TRP A 100 11.53 -12.77 -5.57
CA TRP A 100 12.01 -13.48 -6.77
C TRP A 100 11.26 -14.79 -6.97
N LYS A 101 11.31 -15.29 -8.21
CA LYS A 101 10.76 -16.61 -8.52
C LYS A 101 11.78 -17.69 -8.14
N ALA A 102 11.40 -18.59 -7.24
CA ALA A 102 12.18 -19.75 -6.85
C ALA A 102 12.19 -20.84 -7.95
N ALA A 103 13.06 -21.84 -7.83
CA ALA A 103 13.20 -22.91 -8.83
C ALA A 103 11.94 -23.76 -9.00
N ASP A 104 11.14 -23.90 -7.95
CA ASP A 104 9.85 -24.60 -7.95
C ASP A 104 8.69 -23.74 -8.50
N GLY A 105 8.97 -22.49 -8.89
CA GLY A 105 8.01 -21.57 -9.44
C GLY A 105 7.26 -20.71 -8.41
N THR A 106 7.47 -20.95 -7.12
CA THR A 106 6.89 -20.12 -6.04
C THR A 106 7.55 -18.75 -5.98
N VAL A 107 6.89 -17.78 -5.34
CA VAL A 107 7.48 -16.48 -5.04
C VAL A 107 8.16 -16.56 -3.68
N ALA A 108 9.44 -16.18 -3.64
CA ALA A 108 10.28 -16.20 -2.45
C ALA A 108 10.92 -14.82 -2.22
N GLY A 109 11.61 -14.66 -1.09
CA GLY A 109 12.27 -13.43 -0.68
C GLY A 109 11.55 -12.72 0.46
N PRO A 110 12.12 -11.63 1.00
CA PRO A 110 11.55 -10.90 2.13
C PRO A 110 10.12 -10.38 1.93
N LEU A 111 9.73 -10.06 0.67
CA LEU A 111 8.35 -9.72 0.29
C LEU A 111 7.65 -10.86 -0.48
N GLY A 112 8.15 -12.09 -0.39
CA GLY A 112 7.64 -13.21 -1.18
C GLY A 112 6.16 -13.48 -0.95
N GLU A 113 5.72 -13.57 0.31
CA GLU A 113 4.33 -13.81 0.68
C GLU A 113 3.41 -12.67 0.27
N LEU A 114 3.82 -11.42 0.50
CA LEU A 114 3.08 -10.23 0.10
C LEU A 114 2.86 -10.21 -1.43
N ILE A 115 3.94 -10.41 -2.19
CA ILE A 115 3.87 -10.40 -3.67
C ILE A 115 3.08 -11.60 -4.19
N ALA A 116 3.18 -12.77 -3.57
CA ALA A 116 2.37 -13.94 -3.93
C ALA A 116 0.87 -13.67 -3.68
N GLY A 117 0.53 -13.02 -2.57
CA GLY A 117 -0.83 -12.57 -2.29
C GLY A 117 -1.34 -11.62 -3.39
N TYR A 118 -0.57 -10.62 -3.77
CA TYR A 118 -0.93 -9.67 -4.83
C TYR A 118 -1.14 -10.32 -6.19
N ILE A 119 -0.30 -11.30 -6.56
CA ILE A 119 -0.47 -12.06 -7.79
C ILE A 119 -1.77 -12.87 -7.74
N SER A 120 -2.12 -13.47 -6.59
CA SER A 120 -3.36 -14.22 -6.42
C SER A 120 -4.62 -13.34 -6.53
N GLU A 121 -4.51 -12.07 -6.17
CA GLU A 121 -5.56 -11.04 -6.35
C GLU A 121 -5.64 -10.47 -7.77
N GLY A 122 -4.78 -10.93 -8.69
CA GLY A 122 -4.77 -10.52 -10.09
C GLY A 122 -3.86 -9.33 -10.42
N TYR A 123 -3.03 -8.87 -9.48
CA TYR A 123 -2.04 -7.81 -9.72
C TYR A 123 -0.78 -8.36 -10.39
N THR A 124 -0.90 -8.72 -11.67
CA THR A 124 0.21 -9.30 -12.45
C THR A 124 0.97 -8.28 -13.30
N ASP A 125 0.38 -7.11 -13.52
CA ASP A 125 0.94 -6.03 -14.34
C ASP A 125 1.58 -4.95 -13.46
N ARG A 126 2.91 -4.83 -13.53
CA ARG A 126 3.71 -3.84 -12.79
C ARG A 126 3.40 -2.38 -13.16
N ALA A 127 2.78 -2.16 -14.33
CA ALA A 127 2.37 -0.82 -14.76
C ALA A 127 1.03 -0.38 -14.16
N LYS A 128 0.32 -1.29 -13.51
CA LYS A 128 -0.96 -1.00 -12.85
C LYS A 128 -0.75 -0.63 -11.38
N PRO A 129 -1.59 0.28 -10.85
CA PRO A 129 -1.53 0.64 -9.44
C PRO A 129 -1.93 -0.56 -8.58
N PHE A 130 -1.25 -0.73 -7.45
CA PHE A 130 -1.59 -1.72 -6.44
C PHE A 130 -2.47 -1.06 -5.36
N HIS A 131 -3.68 -1.59 -5.12
CA HIS A 131 -4.70 -0.96 -4.26
C HIS A 131 -4.82 0.56 -4.48
N GLY A 132 -4.82 0.95 -5.78
CA GLY A 132 -4.94 2.36 -6.17
C GLY A 132 -3.69 3.21 -5.99
N TYR A 133 -2.52 2.62 -5.67
CA TYR A 133 -1.26 3.33 -5.45
C TYR A 133 -0.14 2.83 -6.36
N TYR A 134 0.73 3.77 -6.78
CA TYR A 134 2.03 3.46 -7.38
C TYR A 134 3.12 3.58 -6.32
N PHE A 135 4.08 2.65 -6.36
CA PHE A 135 5.21 2.59 -5.44
C PHE A 135 6.52 2.73 -6.19
N LYS A 136 7.44 3.55 -5.64
CA LYS A 136 8.77 3.76 -6.22
C LYS A 136 9.85 3.76 -5.14
N ILE A 137 10.86 2.91 -5.31
CA ILE A 137 12.08 2.94 -4.49
C ILE A 137 12.90 4.16 -4.89
N LEU A 138 13.28 4.96 -3.89
CA LEU A 138 14.14 6.13 -4.07
C LEU A 138 15.61 5.70 -3.91
N LYS A 139 16.49 6.38 -4.65
CA LYS A 139 17.94 6.12 -4.64
C LYS A 139 18.73 7.20 -3.89
N GLY A 140 18.06 8.12 -3.23
CA GLY A 140 18.62 9.20 -2.45
C GLY A 140 17.55 10.00 -1.74
N GLN A 141 17.97 10.94 -0.91
CA GLN A 141 17.10 11.86 -0.18
C GLN A 141 17.60 13.30 -0.33
N GLY A 142 16.67 14.25 -0.17
CA GLY A 142 16.94 15.68 -0.24
C GLY A 142 17.44 16.28 1.08
N PRO A 143 17.76 17.60 1.07
CA PRO A 143 18.31 18.27 2.24
C PRO A 143 17.33 18.37 3.43
N ASP A 144 16.03 18.31 3.18
CA ASP A 144 15.00 18.43 4.21
C ASP A 144 14.69 17.10 4.90
N ALA A 145 15.25 15.98 4.39
CA ALA A 145 15.10 14.67 5.01
C ALA A 145 16.00 14.54 6.26
N PRO A 146 15.69 13.61 7.19
CA PRO A 146 16.55 13.29 8.31
C PRO A 146 17.99 13.01 7.84
N LEU A 147 18.99 13.58 8.52
CA LEU A 147 20.42 13.55 8.16
C LEU A 147 20.82 14.35 6.91
N GLY A 148 19.89 15.10 6.27
CA GLY A 148 20.16 15.93 5.11
C GLY A 148 20.23 15.18 3.79
N ALA A 149 20.76 15.83 2.75
CA ALA A 149 20.90 15.24 1.43
C ALA A 149 21.86 14.04 1.43
N MET A 150 21.43 12.92 0.86
CA MET A 150 22.23 11.70 0.79
C MET A 150 21.94 10.94 -0.50
N ASP A 151 22.99 10.48 -1.17
CA ASP A 151 22.88 9.48 -2.23
C ASP A 151 22.94 8.08 -1.57
N PHE A 152 21.93 7.26 -1.83
CA PHE A 152 21.90 5.89 -1.32
C PHE A 152 22.77 4.94 -2.15
N MET A 153 23.21 5.38 -3.34
CA MET A 153 23.99 4.57 -4.27
C MET A 153 25.49 4.82 -4.12
N VAL A 154 26.26 3.77 -3.92
CA VAL A 154 27.71 3.79 -3.86
C VAL A 154 28.26 2.69 -4.78
N GLY A 155 28.93 3.05 -5.86
CA GLY A 155 29.53 2.09 -6.80
C GLY A 155 28.52 1.11 -7.41
N GLY A 156 27.27 1.54 -7.59
CA GLY A 156 26.18 0.70 -8.13
C GLY A 156 25.44 -0.14 -7.09
N ALA A 157 25.91 -0.21 -5.85
CA ALA A 157 25.26 -0.86 -4.71
C ALA A 157 24.47 0.17 -3.88
N MET A 158 23.32 -0.20 -3.34
CA MET A 158 22.53 0.63 -2.44
C MET A 158 23.00 0.42 -1.01
N LEU A 159 23.84 1.31 -0.50
CA LEU A 159 24.52 1.21 0.79
C LEU A 159 24.19 2.35 1.77
N GLY A 160 23.88 3.55 1.26
CA GLY A 160 23.68 4.75 2.07
C GLY A 160 22.31 4.80 2.77
N GLY A 161 21.40 3.92 2.44
CA GLY A 161 20.05 3.88 2.97
C GLY A 161 19.05 3.41 1.92
N PHE A 162 17.77 3.53 2.25
CA PHE A 162 16.66 3.25 1.34
C PHE A 162 15.45 4.11 1.68
N ALA A 163 14.61 4.36 0.71
CA ALA A 163 13.30 4.96 0.92
C ALA A 163 12.30 4.49 -0.14
N LEU A 164 11.02 4.55 0.20
CA LEU A 164 9.91 4.24 -0.69
C LEU A 164 8.95 5.43 -0.71
N VAL A 165 8.45 5.78 -1.88
CA VAL A 165 7.33 6.70 -2.04
C VAL A 165 6.13 5.95 -2.60
N ALA A 166 4.95 6.24 -2.04
CA ALA A 166 3.65 5.77 -2.51
C ALA A 166 2.81 6.98 -2.92
N ALA A 167 2.27 6.97 -4.13
CA ALA A 167 1.42 8.03 -4.65
C ALA A 167 0.12 7.45 -5.22
N PRO A 168 -1.05 8.10 -4.99
CA PRO A 168 -2.30 7.62 -5.55
C PRO A 168 -2.26 7.66 -7.08
N ALA A 169 -2.85 6.64 -7.71
CA ALA A 169 -2.94 6.57 -9.17
C ALA A 169 -3.84 7.67 -9.72
N GLU A 170 -4.88 8.03 -8.97
CA GLU A 170 -5.82 9.10 -9.31
C GLU A 170 -6.23 9.85 -8.04
N TYR A 171 -5.80 11.11 -7.95
CA TYR A 171 -6.08 11.98 -6.82
C TYR A 171 -7.60 12.17 -6.61
N GLY A 172 -8.06 12.00 -5.37
CA GLY A 172 -9.48 12.12 -5.01
C GLY A 172 -10.35 10.92 -5.40
N VAL A 173 -9.79 9.91 -6.08
CA VAL A 173 -10.50 8.69 -6.49
C VAL A 173 -9.89 7.44 -5.87
N THR A 174 -8.57 7.29 -5.96
CA THR A 174 -7.86 6.12 -5.38
C THR A 174 -7.14 6.46 -4.09
N GLY A 175 -6.87 7.74 -3.83
CA GLY A 175 -6.25 8.27 -2.63
C GLY A 175 -6.15 9.79 -2.68
N ILE A 176 -5.91 10.41 -1.53
CA ILE A 176 -5.68 11.85 -1.38
C ILE A 176 -4.23 12.09 -0.97
N LYS A 177 -3.70 11.26 -0.07
CA LYS A 177 -2.36 11.40 0.49
C LYS A 177 -1.33 10.64 -0.32
N SER A 178 -0.12 11.19 -0.40
CA SER A 178 1.08 10.44 -0.79
C SER A 178 1.86 10.12 0.48
N PHE A 179 2.55 8.99 0.49
CA PHE A 179 3.32 8.52 1.63
C PHE A 179 4.78 8.37 1.26
N ILE A 180 5.66 8.61 2.21
CA ILE A 180 7.08 8.33 2.10
C ILE A 180 7.56 7.64 3.37
N VAL A 181 8.44 6.65 3.22
CA VAL A 181 9.09 5.97 4.34
C VAL A 181 10.57 5.83 4.04
N GLY A 182 11.39 6.08 5.03
CA GLY A 182 12.83 5.88 5.00
C GLY A 182 13.28 4.69 5.86
N TRP A 183 14.57 4.56 5.99
CA TRP A 183 15.24 3.52 6.78
C TRP A 183 14.86 3.53 8.27
N GLU A 184 14.42 4.67 8.80
CA GLU A 184 13.94 4.82 10.18
C GLU A 184 12.60 4.11 10.43
N GLY A 185 11.82 3.83 9.37
CA GLY A 185 10.55 3.13 9.46
C GLY A 185 9.36 3.99 9.89
N VAL A 186 9.50 5.32 9.80
CA VAL A 186 8.38 6.24 10.02
C VAL A 186 7.75 6.58 8.67
N VAL A 187 6.44 6.41 8.57
CA VAL A 187 5.66 6.77 7.37
C VAL A 187 5.14 8.19 7.53
N TYR A 188 5.53 9.05 6.60
CA TYR A 188 5.13 10.45 6.52
C TYR A 188 4.09 10.68 5.43
#